data_4d15af2b7b7135c7478d97415e186db9
#
_entry.id   4d15af2b7b7135c7478d97415e186db9
#
_cell.length_a   1.000
_cell.length_b   1.000
_cell.length_c   1.000
_cell.angle_alpha   90.00
_cell.angle_beta   90.00
_cell.angle_gamma   90.00
#
_symmetry.space_group_name_H-M   'P 1'
#
loop_
_entity.id
_entity.type
_entity.pdbx_description
1 polymer ?
#
loop_
_entity_poly.entity_id
_entity_poly.type
_entity_poly.pdbx_seq_one_letter_code
_entity_poly.pdbx_strand_id
1 'polypeptide(L)'
;MPKSQEIIDALIIGGGHNGLVCAYYLAKKGLNVQIYEKRSIIGGAAVTEEFYPGFRNSVASYTVSLLNPEIIKEMQLKDYGLEIVKRPISNFLPINDSTFLKLGGGLEKTQQEFLKFSEKDAAKLPQYYERIEAVADVLRDLSIKTPPNPKQGIKAALGAALQLWPIATKGNQVHTDVYDLFTKSARSFLDSWFENEHVKAAFGFDAIVGNFASPDTPGSAYVLLHHVFGEVNGEKGAWGHAIGGMGAITKAMQKACEAEGVKIFTDASVERVIVKNGTATGIQLELSLIHISEPTRPYW
;
A
#
# COMPACT_ATOMS: atom_id res chain seq x y z
N MET A 1 -2.36 -45.26 -16.00
CA MET A 1 -1.99 -44.86 -14.65
C MET A 1 -2.82 -43.63 -14.29
N PRO A 2 -3.53 -43.57 -13.17
CA PRO A 2 -4.20 -42.37 -12.78
C PRO A 2 -3.12 -41.28 -12.60
N LYS A 3 -3.28 -40.11 -13.24
CA LYS A 3 -2.42 -38.94 -12.99
C LYS A 3 -2.49 -38.68 -11.48
N SER A 4 -1.34 -38.70 -10.83
CA SER A 4 -1.26 -38.26 -9.41
C SER A 4 -1.94 -36.89 -9.35
N GLN A 5 -3.01 -36.78 -8.56
CA GLN A 5 -3.65 -35.50 -8.31
C GLN A 5 -2.59 -34.58 -7.72
N GLU A 6 -2.33 -33.48 -8.41
CA GLU A 6 -1.38 -32.48 -7.97
C GLU A 6 -1.95 -31.85 -6.68
N ILE A 7 -1.21 -31.97 -5.58
CA ILE A 7 -1.61 -31.39 -4.30
C ILE A 7 -1.41 -29.87 -4.39
N ILE A 8 -2.43 -29.11 -4.07
CA ILE A 8 -2.39 -27.66 -4.00
C ILE A 8 -2.23 -27.29 -2.54
N ASP A 9 -1.13 -26.60 -2.22
CA ASP A 9 -0.82 -26.19 -0.83
C ASP A 9 -1.56 -24.90 -0.44
N ALA A 10 -1.79 -23.98 -1.40
CA ALA A 10 -2.49 -22.74 -1.15
C ALA A 10 -3.37 -22.31 -2.34
N LEU A 11 -4.62 -21.95 -2.03
CA LEU A 11 -5.56 -21.31 -2.95
C LEU A 11 -5.76 -19.85 -2.56
N ILE A 12 -5.54 -18.95 -3.51
CA ILE A 12 -5.72 -17.52 -3.31
C ILE A 12 -6.92 -17.06 -4.12
N ILE A 13 -7.86 -16.43 -3.45
CA ILE A 13 -9.07 -15.88 -4.06
C ILE A 13 -8.86 -14.40 -4.33
N GLY A 14 -8.78 -14.04 -5.60
CA GLY A 14 -8.55 -12.68 -6.09
C GLY A 14 -7.12 -12.42 -6.54
N GLY A 15 -6.97 -12.03 -7.81
CA GLY A 15 -5.71 -11.69 -8.48
C GLY A 15 -5.32 -10.21 -8.32
N GLY A 16 -5.68 -9.56 -7.20
CA GLY A 16 -5.21 -8.21 -6.86
C GLY A 16 -3.75 -8.21 -6.39
N HIS A 17 -3.14 -7.02 -6.26
CA HIS A 17 -1.74 -6.89 -5.86
C HIS A 17 -1.38 -7.63 -4.57
N ASN A 18 -2.26 -7.62 -3.55
CA ASN A 18 -2.03 -8.36 -2.31
C ASN A 18 -2.03 -9.88 -2.51
N GLY A 19 -2.97 -10.39 -3.32
CA GLY A 19 -3.03 -11.81 -3.67
C GLY A 19 -1.78 -12.26 -4.43
N LEU A 20 -1.32 -11.45 -5.38
CA LEU A 20 -0.11 -11.71 -6.16
C LEU A 20 1.14 -11.74 -5.26
N VAL A 21 1.31 -10.76 -4.37
CA VAL A 21 2.42 -10.73 -3.41
C VAL A 21 2.40 -11.96 -2.50
N CYS A 22 1.23 -12.29 -1.95
CA CYS A 22 1.08 -13.48 -1.11
C CYS A 22 1.45 -14.75 -1.87
N ALA A 23 0.95 -14.92 -3.09
CA ALA A 23 1.24 -16.07 -3.95
C ALA A 23 2.73 -16.21 -4.22
N TYR A 24 3.40 -15.11 -4.58
CA TYR A 24 4.82 -15.09 -4.84
C TYR A 24 5.64 -15.62 -3.66
N TYR A 25 5.39 -15.08 -2.47
CA TYR A 25 6.16 -15.49 -1.28
C TYR A 25 5.88 -16.94 -0.86
N LEU A 26 4.66 -17.42 -1.03
CA LEU A 26 4.33 -18.83 -0.77
C LEU A 26 5.02 -19.75 -1.79
N ALA A 27 4.98 -19.42 -3.07
CA ALA A 27 5.65 -20.19 -4.12
C ALA A 27 7.18 -20.20 -3.93
N LYS A 28 7.76 -19.06 -3.60
CA LYS A 28 9.20 -18.95 -3.26
C LYS A 28 9.62 -19.83 -2.07
N LYS A 29 8.67 -20.22 -1.20
CA LYS A 29 8.88 -21.22 -0.14
C LYS A 29 8.66 -22.66 -0.60
N GLY A 30 8.45 -22.89 -1.89
CA GLY A 30 8.27 -24.22 -2.49
C GLY A 30 6.86 -24.76 -2.39
N LEU A 31 5.86 -23.92 -2.08
CA LEU A 31 4.46 -24.33 -2.04
C LEU A 31 3.86 -24.30 -3.46
N ASN A 32 2.96 -25.23 -3.74
CA ASN A 32 2.14 -25.24 -4.96
C ASN A 32 0.97 -24.28 -4.77
N VAL A 33 1.00 -23.13 -5.47
CA VAL A 33 0.06 -22.04 -5.27
C VAL A 33 -0.78 -21.81 -6.51
N GLN A 34 -2.08 -21.59 -6.30
CA GLN A 34 -3.02 -21.22 -7.37
C GLN A 34 -3.81 -19.98 -6.99
N ILE A 35 -4.01 -19.07 -7.98
CA ILE A 35 -4.84 -17.87 -7.85
C ILE A 35 -6.08 -18.02 -8.70
N TYR A 36 -7.24 -17.67 -8.16
CA TYR A 36 -8.52 -17.63 -8.84
C TYR A 36 -9.07 -16.21 -8.85
N GLU A 37 -9.20 -15.62 -10.04
CA GLU A 37 -9.69 -14.25 -10.24
C GLU A 37 -11.01 -14.31 -11.04
N LYS A 38 -12.05 -13.64 -10.54
CA LYS A 38 -13.36 -13.62 -11.17
C LYS A 38 -13.40 -12.88 -12.52
N ARG A 39 -12.54 -11.89 -12.68
CA ARG A 39 -12.46 -11.07 -13.90
C ARG A 39 -11.54 -11.74 -14.93
N SER A 40 -11.68 -11.34 -16.19
CA SER A 40 -10.76 -11.72 -17.28
C SER A 40 -9.38 -11.06 -17.16
N ILE A 41 -9.23 -10.10 -16.26
CA ILE A 41 -8.01 -9.33 -16.03
C ILE A 41 -7.65 -9.34 -14.53
N ILE A 42 -6.39 -9.57 -14.24
CA ILE A 42 -5.85 -9.45 -12.88
C ILE A 42 -5.52 -8.00 -12.54
N GLY A 43 -5.39 -7.70 -11.24
CA GLY A 43 -4.90 -6.40 -10.76
C GLY A 43 -5.75 -5.79 -9.65
N GLY A 44 -7.00 -6.19 -9.51
CA GLY A 44 -7.90 -5.64 -8.50
C GLY A 44 -8.05 -4.13 -8.64
N ALA A 45 -7.76 -3.36 -7.58
CA ALA A 45 -7.78 -1.90 -7.60
C ALA A 45 -6.62 -1.27 -8.40
N ALA A 46 -5.55 -2.03 -8.67
CA ALA A 46 -4.41 -1.59 -9.48
C ALA A 46 -4.51 -2.15 -10.90
N VAL A 47 -5.63 -1.90 -11.57
CA VAL A 47 -5.88 -2.33 -12.95
C VAL A 47 -5.91 -1.13 -13.88
N THR A 48 -5.43 -1.33 -15.12
CA THR A 48 -5.55 -0.34 -16.21
C THR A 48 -6.43 -0.94 -17.29
N GLU A 49 -7.51 -0.26 -17.62
CA GLU A 49 -8.52 -0.71 -18.59
C GLU A 49 -8.71 0.29 -19.71
N GLU A 50 -9.18 -0.21 -20.84
CA GLU A 50 -9.62 0.61 -21.94
C GLU A 50 -11.06 1.05 -21.68
N PHE A 51 -11.27 2.35 -21.48
CA PHE A 51 -12.59 2.91 -21.25
C PHE A 51 -13.22 3.48 -22.52
N TYR A 52 -12.41 3.70 -23.54
CA TYR A 52 -12.82 4.08 -24.90
C TYR A 52 -11.78 3.51 -25.89
N PRO A 53 -12.16 3.09 -27.11
CA PRO A 53 -11.23 2.52 -28.08
C PRO A 53 -9.95 3.37 -28.25
N GLY A 54 -8.79 2.77 -27.96
CA GLY A 54 -7.49 3.43 -27.98
C GLY A 54 -7.12 4.22 -26.73
N PHE A 55 -8.05 4.42 -25.76
CA PHE A 55 -7.80 5.18 -24.54
C PHE A 55 -7.88 4.29 -23.30
N ARG A 56 -6.77 4.23 -22.57
CA ARG A 56 -6.63 3.41 -21.36
C ARG A 56 -6.36 4.28 -20.14
N ASN A 57 -6.93 3.90 -19.01
CA ASN A 57 -6.72 4.58 -17.72
C ASN A 57 -6.66 3.59 -16.56
N SER A 58 -6.01 4.01 -15.49
CA SER A 58 -6.08 3.33 -14.19
C SER A 58 -7.47 3.53 -13.59
N VAL A 59 -8.14 2.44 -13.20
CA VAL A 59 -9.58 2.49 -12.86
C VAL A 59 -9.83 3.05 -11.47
N ALA A 60 -9.03 2.67 -10.48
CA ALA A 60 -9.22 3.11 -9.10
C ALA A 60 -7.95 3.76 -8.52
N SER A 61 -6.86 3.04 -8.42
CA SER A 61 -5.59 3.58 -7.98
C SER A 61 -4.90 4.30 -9.15
N TYR A 62 -4.37 5.50 -8.94
CA TYR A 62 -3.84 6.35 -10.02
C TYR A 62 -2.39 6.80 -9.81
N THR A 63 -1.82 6.56 -8.63
CA THR A 63 -0.46 6.99 -8.30
C THR A 63 0.31 5.90 -7.55
N VAL A 64 1.61 5.88 -7.76
CA VAL A 64 2.54 4.99 -7.06
C VAL A 64 3.24 5.77 -5.96
N SER A 65 3.11 5.29 -4.74
CA SER A 65 3.78 5.85 -3.57
C SER A 65 3.97 4.78 -2.50
N LEU A 66 2.90 4.05 -2.15
CA LEU A 66 2.84 3.16 -0.99
C LEU A 66 3.29 1.71 -1.29
N LEU A 67 3.60 1.37 -2.53
CA LEU A 67 4.15 0.04 -2.83
C LEU A 67 5.53 -0.10 -2.18
N ASN A 68 5.65 -1.05 -1.25
CA ASN A 68 6.88 -1.23 -0.49
C ASN A 68 8.06 -1.54 -1.42
N PRO A 69 9.17 -0.78 -1.34
CA PRO A 69 10.36 -0.98 -2.18
C PRO A 69 10.97 -2.38 -2.07
N GLU A 70 10.82 -3.04 -0.92
CA GLU A 70 11.31 -4.39 -0.71
C GLU A 70 10.54 -5.40 -1.59
N ILE A 71 9.22 -5.22 -1.74
CA ILE A 71 8.41 -6.02 -2.65
C ILE A 71 8.86 -5.83 -4.10
N ILE A 72 9.11 -4.58 -4.52
CA ILE A 72 9.62 -4.27 -5.87
C ILE A 72 10.94 -5.00 -6.13
N LYS A 73 11.83 -4.98 -5.14
CA LYS A 73 13.15 -5.60 -5.20
C LYS A 73 13.07 -7.12 -5.17
N GLU A 74 12.36 -7.71 -4.21
CA GLU A 74 12.31 -9.15 -4.01
C GLU A 74 11.58 -9.89 -5.13
N MET A 75 10.50 -9.28 -5.65
CA MET A 75 9.78 -9.78 -6.82
C MET A 75 10.46 -9.42 -8.14
N GLN A 76 11.58 -8.67 -8.11
CA GLN A 76 12.34 -8.24 -9.30
C GLN A 76 11.44 -7.55 -10.36
N LEU A 77 10.49 -6.72 -9.91
CA LEU A 77 9.45 -6.19 -10.78
C LEU A 77 9.98 -5.37 -11.97
N LYS A 78 11.16 -4.76 -11.82
CA LYS A 78 11.83 -4.03 -12.92
C LYS A 78 12.24 -4.98 -14.05
N ASP A 79 12.69 -6.19 -13.74
CA ASP A 79 13.10 -7.19 -14.73
C ASP A 79 11.87 -7.72 -15.50
N TYR A 80 10.70 -7.64 -14.89
CA TYR A 80 9.41 -7.97 -15.51
C TYR A 80 8.73 -6.79 -16.20
N GLY A 81 9.43 -5.64 -16.31
CA GLY A 81 9.02 -4.49 -17.11
C GLY A 81 8.30 -3.39 -16.33
N LEU A 82 8.40 -3.36 -14.98
CA LEU A 82 7.90 -2.23 -14.21
C LEU A 82 8.84 -1.03 -14.34
N GLU A 83 8.31 0.04 -14.87
CA GLU A 83 8.96 1.35 -14.92
C GLU A 83 8.10 2.38 -14.20
N ILE A 84 8.71 3.13 -13.26
CA ILE A 84 8.03 4.18 -12.48
C ILE A 84 8.73 5.51 -12.73
N VAL A 85 7.97 6.48 -13.18
CA VAL A 85 8.42 7.87 -13.40
C VAL A 85 7.97 8.71 -12.21
N LYS A 86 8.92 9.42 -11.59
CA LYS A 86 8.63 10.33 -10.49
C LYS A 86 7.85 11.56 -10.98
N ARG A 87 6.85 11.96 -10.22
CA ARG A 87 6.10 13.20 -10.47
C ARG A 87 6.92 14.41 -10.02
N PRO A 88 7.06 15.44 -10.86
CA PRO A 88 7.74 16.67 -10.46
C PRO A 88 6.92 17.52 -9.48
N ILE A 89 5.59 17.33 -9.47
CA ILE A 89 4.62 18.00 -8.60
C ILE A 89 3.71 16.91 -8.05
N SER A 90 3.57 16.83 -6.74
CA SER A 90 2.69 15.88 -6.07
C SER A 90 1.24 16.37 -6.12
N ASN A 91 1.00 17.61 -5.70
CA ASN A 91 -0.33 18.23 -5.66
C ASN A 91 -0.31 19.60 -6.33
N PHE A 92 -1.38 19.89 -7.06
CA PHE A 92 -1.68 21.20 -7.65
C PHE A 92 -3.02 21.68 -7.13
N LEU A 93 -3.03 22.78 -6.37
CA LEU A 93 -4.21 23.38 -5.78
C LEU A 93 -4.52 24.69 -6.52
N PRO A 94 -5.50 24.73 -7.45
CA PRO A 94 -5.97 25.98 -8.02
C PRO A 94 -6.81 26.74 -6.98
N ILE A 95 -6.53 28.03 -6.81
CA ILE A 95 -7.23 28.90 -5.85
C ILE A 95 -8.18 29.83 -6.61
N ASN A 96 -7.68 30.43 -7.68
CA ASN A 96 -8.45 31.22 -8.65
C ASN A 96 -7.73 31.20 -10.01
N ASP A 97 -8.21 31.99 -10.97
CA ASP A 97 -7.70 31.99 -12.36
C ASP A 97 -6.21 32.32 -12.48
N SER A 98 -5.61 33.00 -11.49
CA SER A 98 -4.22 33.45 -11.52
C SER A 98 -3.36 32.92 -10.38
N THR A 99 -3.99 32.35 -9.36
CA THR A 99 -3.30 31.93 -8.12
C THR A 99 -3.46 30.43 -7.91
N PHE A 100 -2.35 29.77 -7.65
CA PHE A 100 -2.31 28.33 -7.35
C PHE A 100 -1.17 28.03 -6.39
N LEU A 101 -1.27 26.89 -5.72
CA LEU A 101 -0.24 26.33 -4.87
C LEU A 101 0.21 24.97 -5.41
N LYS A 102 1.51 24.76 -5.50
CA LYS A 102 2.11 23.47 -5.87
C LYS A 102 2.82 22.85 -4.69
N LEU A 103 2.65 21.56 -4.50
CA LEU A 103 3.44 20.74 -3.57
C LEU A 103 4.29 19.75 -4.36
N GLY A 104 5.48 19.44 -3.84
CA GLY A 104 6.38 18.46 -4.44
C GLY A 104 7.61 19.06 -5.13
N GLY A 105 8.43 18.18 -5.65
CA GLY A 105 9.72 18.56 -6.23
C GLY A 105 10.80 18.86 -5.19
N GLY A 106 10.58 18.48 -3.93
CA GLY A 106 11.48 18.66 -2.80
C GLY A 106 11.07 19.80 -1.87
N LEU A 107 11.73 19.83 -0.70
CA LEU A 107 11.44 20.78 0.37
C LEU A 107 11.58 22.22 -0.08
N GLU A 108 12.70 22.57 -0.72
CA GLU A 108 12.98 23.94 -1.14
C GLU A 108 11.92 24.52 -2.08
N LYS A 109 11.49 23.74 -3.07
CA LYS A 109 10.46 24.18 -4.01
C LYS A 109 9.11 24.37 -3.32
N THR A 110 8.76 23.47 -2.41
CA THR A 110 7.52 23.60 -1.63
C THR A 110 7.59 24.82 -0.71
N GLN A 111 8.73 25.11 -0.09
CA GLN A 111 8.91 26.34 0.70
C GLN A 111 8.74 27.61 -0.13
N GLN A 112 9.31 27.66 -1.33
CA GLN A 112 9.14 28.80 -2.23
C GLN A 112 7.69 29.00 -2.64
N GLU A 113 6.93 27.93 -2.84
CA GLU A 113 5.49 28.03 -3.08
C GLU A 113 4.75 28.58 -1.84
N PHE A 114 5.13 28.17 -0.62
CA PHE A 114 4.52 28.64 0.61
C PHE A 114 4.80 30.11 0.90
N LEU A 115 5.99 30.63 0.54
CA LEU A 115 6.34 32.04 0.68
C LEU A 115 5.35 32.99 -0.04
N LYS A 116 4.66 32.50 -1.06
CA LYS A 116 3.61 33.27 -1.75
C LYS A 116 2.37 33.51 -0.88
N PHE A 117 2.21 32.73 0.19
CA PHE A 117 1.01 32.72 1.04
C PHE A 117 1.31 33.09 2.49
N SER A 118 2.41 32.58 3.06
CA SER A 118 2.82 32.83 4.44
C SER A 118 4.32 32.53 4.63
N GLU A 119 5.09 33.56 4.99
CA GLU A 119 6.51 33.41 5.37
C GLU A 119 6.67 32.52 6.58
N LYS A 120 5.75 32.63 7.53
CA LYS A 120 5.75 31.85 8.78
C LYS A 120 5.52 30.36 8.51
N ASP A 121 4.59 30.02 7.62
CA ASP A 121 4.32 28.65 7.25
C ASP A 121 5.50 28.05 6.44
N ALA A 122 6.08 28.83 5.53
CA ALA A 122 7.29 28.43 4.82
C ALA A 122 8.47 28.14 5.77
N ALA A 123 8.63 28.97 6.80
CA ALA A 123 9.70 28.78 7.81
C ALA A 123 9.47 27.51 8.67
N LYS A 124 8.22 27.14 8.94
CA LYS A 124 7.88 25.94 9.74
C LYS A 124 7.94 24.63 8.96
N LEU A 125 7.88 24.68 7.65
CA LEU A 125 7.76 23.50 6.79
C LEU A 125 8.89 22.46 7.01
N PRO A 126 10.19 22.82 7.14
CA PRO A 126 11.25 21.86 7.41
C PRO A 126 11.02 21.05 8.68
N GLN A 127 10.65 21.72 9.77
CA GLN A 127 10.37 21.08 11.05
C GLN A 127 9.13 20.19 10.99
N TYR A 128 8.09 20.60 10.25
CA TYR A 128 6.91 19.78 10.01
C TYR A 128 7.30 18.47 9.33
N TYR A 129 8.07 18.52 8.22
CA TYR A 129 8.50 17.32 7.51
C TYR A 129 9.41 16.43 8.36
N GLU A 130 10.36 17.00 9.09
CA GLU A 130 11.23 16.25 10.00
C GLU A 130 10.41 15.42 11.00
N ARG A 131 9.37 16.02 11.59
CA ARG A 131 8.56 15.37 12.62
C ARG A 131 7.65 14.28 12.06
N ILE A 132 6.94 14.55 10.96
CA ILE A 132 6.07 13.51 10.37
C ILE A 132 6.88 12.39 9.71
N GLU A 133 8.06 12.68 9.17
CA GLU A 133 8.96 11.67 8.63
C GLU A 133 9.50 10.75 9.73
N ALA A 134 9.83 11.29 10.90
CA ALA A 134 10.23 10.47 12.05
C ALA A 134 9.14 9.47 12.48
N VAL A 135 7.87 9.85 12.39
CA VAL A 135 6.74 8.95 12.63
C VAL A 135 6.59 7.94 11.47
N ALA A 136 6.70 8.41 10.23
CA ALA A 136 6.62 7.55 9.05
C ALA A 136 7.69 6.45 9.09
N ASP A 137 8.92 6.75 9.50
CA ASP A 137 10.01 5.77 9.63
C ASP A 137 9.68 4.68 10.66
N VAL A 138 9.08 5.05 11.79
CA VAL A 138 8.61 4.08 12.79
C VAL A 138 7.57 3.12 12.17
N LEU A 139 6.62 3.67 11.43
CA LEU A 139 5.54 2.88 10.84
C LEU A 139 6.03 2.01 9.67
N ARG A 140 6.96 2.51 8.84
CA ARG A 140 7.60 1.71 7.78
C ARG A 140 8.28 0.49 8.36
N ASP A 141 9.06 0.66 9.43
CA ASP A 141 9.75 -0.43 10.12
C ASP A 141 8.77 -1.46 10.72
N LEU A 142 7.63 -1.00 11.24
CA LEU A 142 6.58 -1.87 11.78
C LEU A 142 5.80 -2.61 10.68
N SER A 143 5.59 -1.98 9.53
CA SER A 143 4.71 -2.50 8.47
C SER A 143 5.15 -3.85 7.90
N ILE A 144 6.46 -4.15 7.94
CA ILE A 144 7.05 -5.40 7.45
C ILE A 144 7.28 -6.45 8.55
N LYS A 145 6.97 -6.13 9.81
CA LYS A 145 7.16 -7.04 10.95
C LYS A 145 5.87 -7.76 11.29
N THR A 146 6.00 -9.02 11.71
CA THR A 146 4.86 -9.77 12.23
C THR A 146 4.39 -9.14 13.53
N PRO A 147 3.10 -8.78 13.67
CA PRO A 147 2.57 -8.23 14.90
C PRO A 147 2.80 -9.18 16.08
N PRO A 148 3.25 -8.69 17.24
CA PRO A 148 3.44 -9.52 18.40
C PRO A 148 2.12 -10.11 18.91
N ASN A 149 2.11 -11.41 19.21
CA ASN A 149 0.94 -12.08 19.78
C ASN A 149 1.17 -12.42 21.26
N PRO A 150 0.65 -11.62 22.20
CA PRO A 150 0.88 -11.82 23.64
C PRO A 150 0.28 -13.13 24.17
N LYS A 151 -0.65 -13.77 23.44
CA LYS A 151 -1.25 -15.06 23.82
C LYS A 151 -0.31 -16.25 23.64
N GLN A 152 0.82 -16.08 22.94
CA GLN A 152 1.79 -17.14 22.69
C GLN A 152 2.83 -17.31 23.83
N GLY A 153 2.60 -16.70 24.99
CA GLY A 153 3.41 -16.88 26.19
C GLY A 153 4.62 -15.95 26.31
N ILE A 154 5.44 -16.19 27.34
CA ILE A 154 6.53 -15.30 27.76
C ILE A 154 7.58 -15.07 26.66
N LYS A 155 7.91 -16.08 25.87
CA LYS A 155 8.87 -15.94 24.75
C LYS A 155 8.38 -14.96 23.70
N ALA A 156 7.08 -15.01 23.37
CA ALA A 156 6.46 -14.08 22.43
C ALA A 156 6.40 -12.65 22.99
N ALA A 157 6.14 -12.51 24.30
CA ALA A 157 6.17 -11.22 24.97
C ALA A 157 7.56 -10.58 24.98
N LEU A 158 8.62 -11.38 25.22
CA LEU A 158 10.01 -10.91 25.10
C LEU A 158 10.36 -10.53 23.66
N GLY A 159 9.96 -11.33 22.67
CA GLY A 159 10.12 -10.99 21.25
C GLY A 159 9.41 -9.69 20.89
N ALA A 160 8.19 -9.48 21.39
CA ALA A 160 7.46 -8.24 21.25
C ALA A 160 8.19 -7.03 21.85
N ALA A 161 8.72 -7.19 23.07
CA ALA A 161 9.48 -6.15 23.73
C ALA A 161 10.74 -5.76 22.94
N LEU A 162 11.48 -6.74 22.43
CA LEU A 162 12.65 -6.51 21.57
C LEU A 162 12.27 -5.83 20.25
N GLN A 163 11.15 -6.22 19.66
CA GLN A 163 10.66 -5.62 18.42
C GLN A 163 10.23 -4.16 18.60
N LEU A 164 9.63 -3.82 19.75
CA LEU A 164 9.16 -2.48 20.07
C LEU A 164 10.23 -1.60 20.73
N TRP A 165 11.35 -2.19 21.17
CA TRP A 165 12.44 -1.48 21.82
C TRP A 165 12.98 -0.27 21.01
N PRO A 166 13.25 -0.41 19.68
CA PRO A 166 13.69 0.74 18.89
C PRO A 166 12.70 1.90 18.86
N ILE A 167 11.40 1.60 19.02
CA ILE A 167 10.35 2.62 19.10
C ILE A 167 10.33 3.25 20.49
N ALA A 168 10.38 2.42 21.53
CA ALA A 168 10.38 2.88 22.92
C ALA A 168 11.59 3.78 23.25
N THR A 169 12.71 3.60 22.54
CA THR A 169 13.91 4.43 22.70
C THR A 169 13.92 5.70 21.85
N LYS A 170 12.93 5.91 20.94
CA LYS A 170 12.75 7.20 20.28
C LYS A 170 12.44 8.27 21.33
N GLY A 171 12.90 9.49 21.09
CA GLY A 171 12.66 10.59 22.02
C GLY A 171 11.17 10.88 22.25
N ASN A 172 10.85 11.49 23.38
CA ASN A 172 9.47 11.83 23.79
C ASN A 172 8.69 12.57 22.70
N GLN A 173 9.38 13.34 21.86
CA GLN A 173 8.75 14.07 20.77
C GLN A 173 8.10 13.14 19.75
N VAL A 174 8.78 12.07 19.33
CA VAL A 174 8.23 11.11 18.36
C VAL A 174 7.01 10.40 18.96
N HIS A 175 7.03 10.07 20.26
CA HIS A 175 5.88 9.46 20.92
C HIS A 175 4.68 10.41 20.95
N THR A 176 4.92 11.70 21.22
CA THR A 176 3.87 12.73 21.19
C THR A 176 3.31 12.88 19.77
N ASP A 177 4.17 12.89 18.75
CA ASP A 177 3.74 13.02 17.36
C ASP A 177 2.93 11.81 16.87
N VAL A 178 3.33 10.58 17.26
CA VAL A 178 2.53 9.38 17.03
C VAL A 178 1.16 9.52 17.70
N TYR A 179 1.13 9.91 18.98
CA TYR A 179 -0.14 10.09 19.71
C TYR A 179 -1.02 11.14 19.02
N ASP A 180 -0.46 12.29 18.67
CA ASP A 180 -1.17 13.38 18.01
C ASP A 180 -1.75 12.96 16.65
N LEU A 181 -0.95 12.30 15.81
CA LEU A 181 -1.39 11.85 14.50
C LEU A 181 -2.51 10.78 14.57
N PHE A 182 -2.48 9.90 15.57
CA PHE A 182 -3.50 8.86 15.68
C PHE A 182 -4.75 9.29 16.46
N THR A 183 -4.72 10.42 17.16
CA THR A 183 -5.86 10.86 18.00
C THR A 183 -6.49 12.17 17.56
N LYS A 184 -5.71 13.11 17.01
CA LYS A 184 -6.22 14.41 16.55
C LYS A 184 -6.94 14.30 15.20
N SER A 185 -7.79 15.27 14.93
CA SER A 185 -8.27 15.50 13.57
C SER A 185 -7.18 16.12 12.70
N ALA A 186 -7.21 15.89 11.40
CA ALA A 186 -6.27 16.49 10.46
C ALA A 186 -6.27 18.02 10.56
N ARG A 187 -7.47 18.65 10.67
CA ARG A 187 -7.59 20.10 10.89
C ARG A 187 -6.85 20.52 12.15
N SER A 188 -7.16 19.94 13.30
CA SER A 188 -6.54 20.29 14.58
C SER A 188 -5.02 20.11 14.57
N PHE A 189 -4.52 19.06 13.88
CA PHE A 189 -3.10 18.84 13.71
C PHE A 189 -2.47 19.92 12.84
N LEU A 190 -3.04 20.21 11.66
CA LEU A 190 -2.53 21.23 10.73
C LEU A 190 -2.62 22.65 11.31
N ASP A 191 -3.66 22.98 12.09
CA ASP A 191 -3.80 24.27 12.78
C ASP A 191 -2.69 24.51 13.81
N SER A 192 -2.11 23.44 14.38
CA SER A 192 -0.94 23.57 15.28
C SER A 192 0.36 23.91 14.54
N TRP A 193 0.40 23.70 13.22
CA TRP A 193 1.57 23.92 12.38
C TRP A 193 1.48 25.18 11.52
N PHE A 194 0.36 25.39 10.85
CA PHE A 194 0.19 26.38 9.79
C PHE A 194 -0.94 27.35 10.10
N GLU A 195 -0.79 28.58 9.62
CA GLU A 195 -1.81 29.61 9.79
C GLU A 195 -2.63 29.86 8.50
N ASN A 196 -2.02 29.64 7.33
CA ASN A 196 -2.67 29.91 6.05
C ASN A 196 -3.61 28.78 5.61
N GLU A 197 -4.85 29.10 5.28
CA GLU A 197 -5.88 28.12 4.94
C GLU A 197 -5.55 27.36 3.62
N HIS A 198 -4.91 28.00 2.63
CA HIS A 198 -4.53 27.31 1.40
C HIS A 198 -3.42 26.30 1.62
N VAL A 199 -2.47 26.62 2.51
CA VAL A 199 -1.41 25.68 2.92
C VAL A 199 -2.02 24.50 3.64
N LYS A 200 -2.93 24.73 4.58
CA LYS A 200 -3.63 23.67 5.31
C LYS A 200 -4.51 22.83 4.36
N ALA A 201 -5.21 23.45 3.43
CA ALA A 201 -6.03 22.74 2.46
C ALA A 201 -5.20 21.83 1.54
N ALA A 202 -4.02 22.27 1.12
CA ALA A 202 -3.13 21.48 0.27
C ALA A 202 -2.66 20.19 0.95
N PHE A 203 -2.33 20.23 2.24
CA PHE A 203 -2.05 19.02 3.02
C PHE A 203 -3.32 18.27 3.44
N GLY A 204 -4.39 19.00 3.73
CA GLY A 204 -5.68 18.43 4.14
C GLY A 204 -6.30 17.51 3.08
N PHE A 205 -5.97 17.72 1.80
CA PHE A 205 -6.33 16.79 0.74
C PHE A 205 -5.83 15.36 1.03
N ASP A 206 -4.58 15.23 1.47
CA ASP A 206 -4.01 13.92 1.79
C ASP A 206 -4.70 13.25 2.99
N ALA A 207 -5.36 14.02 3.86
CA ALA A 207 -6.09 13.49 5.01
C ALA A 207 -7.43 12.84 4.66
N ILE A 208 -7.93 13.03 3.43
CA ILE A 208 -9.21 12.45 2.98
C ILE A 208 -9.02 11.37 1.92
N VAL A 209 -7.82 11.19 1.40
CA VAL A 209 -7.54 10.17 0.39
C VAL A 209 -7.70 8.77 0.98
N GLY A 210 -8.67 8.01 0.46
CA GLY A 210 -8.98 6.67 0.95
C GLY A 210 -9.61 6.61 2.35
N ASN A 211 -9.97 7.76 2.92
CA ASN A 211 -10.58 7.86 4.24
C ASN A 211 -11.97 8.49 4.12
N PHE A 212 -13.02 7.70 4.40
CA PHE A 212 -14.40 8.20 4.39
C PHE A 212 -14.72 9.00 5.66
N ALA A 213 -13.96 10.08 5.87
CA ALA A 213 -14.09 10.95 7.03
C ALA A 213 -13.81 12.41 6.64
N SER A 214 -14.37 13.35 7.40
CA SER A 214 -14.01 14.77 7.34
C SER A 214 -12.62 14.99 7.94
N PRO A 215 -11.86 16.01 7.46
CA PRO A 215 -10.64 16.46 8.13
C PRO A 215 -10.85 16.87 9.60
N ASP A 216 -12.08 17.13 10.01
CA ASP A 216 -12.45 17.45 11.41
C ASP A 216 -12.69 16.21 12.28
N THR A 217 -12.77 15.03 11.67
CA THR A 217 -13.00 13.78 12.42
C THR A 217 -11.79 13.43 13.28
N PRO A 218 -11.95 13.20 14.60
CA PRO A 218 -10.86 12.74 15.45
C PRO A 218 -10.20 11.48 14.90
N GLY A 219 -8.88 11.41 14.96
CA GLY A 219 -8.11 10.30 14.42
C GLY A 219 -7.87 10.38 12.91
N SER A 220 -8.29 11.43 12.19
CA SER A 220 -8.03 11.55 10.74
C SER A 220 -6.61 12.05 10.43
N ALA A 221 -5.87 12.59 11.40
CA ALA A 221 -4.56 13.17 11.14
C ALA A 221 -3.51 12.14 10.66
N TYR A 222 -3.62 10.85 11.01
CA TYR A 222 -2.66 9.84 10.55
C TYR A 222 -2.66 9.69 9.02
N VAL A 223 -3.75 10.02 8.35
CA VAL A 223 -3.85 9.92 6.88
C VAL A 223 -2.95 10.94 6.19
N LEU A 224 -2.57 12.04 6.88
CA LEU A 224 -1.56 13.01 6.42
C LEU A 224 -0.20 12.34 6.13
N LEU A 225 0.08 11.18 6.73
CA LEU A 225 1.30 10.43 6.43
C LEU A 225 1.40 9.98 4.97
N HIS A 226 0.32 10.01 4.19
CA HIS A 226 0.34 9.68 2.76
C HIS A 226 1.39 10.45 1.97
N HIS A 227 1.65 11.72 2.32
CA HIS A 227 2.61 12.54 1.58
C HIS A 227 4.08 12.34 1.98
N VAL A 228 4.36 11.52 3.01
CA VAL A 228 5.72 11.20 3.45
C VAL A 228 5.99 9.70 3.51
N PHE A 229 4.98 8.87 3.72
CA PHE A 229 5.14 7.44 4.00
C PHE A 229 5.71 6.66 2.81
N GLY A 230 5.32 7.00 1.59
CA GLY A 230 5.70 6.29 0.39
C GLY A 230 7.15 6.53 -0.04
N GLU A 231 7.57 5.75 -1.04
CA GLU A 231 8.88 5.88 -1.68
C GLU A 231 8.78 5.57 -3.16
N VAL A 232 9.46 6.35 -3.98
CA VAL A 232 9.60 6.10 -5.42
C VAL A 232 11.06 6.20 -5.83
N ASN A 233 11.59 5.11 -6.39
CA ASN A 233 12.97 5.04 -6.91
C ASN A 233 14.05 5.44 -5.88
N GLY A 234 13.85 5.12 -4.60
CA GLY A 234 14.77 5.43 -3.51
C GLY A 234 14.57 6.81 -2.87
N GLU A 235 13.57 7.57 -3.31
CA GLU A 235 13.25 8.88 -2.73
C GLU A 235 11.98 8.79 -1.87
N LYS A 236 12.15 8.98 -0.55
CA LYS A 236 11.05 9.00 0.41
C LYS A 236 10.12 10.19 0.17
N GLY A 237 8.83 10.00 0.40
CA GLY A 237 7.80 11.01 0.18
C GLY A 237 7.53 11.34 -1.30
N ALA A 238 8.27 10.71 -2.23
CA ALA A 238 8.04 10.92 -3.66
C ALA A 238 6.81 10.16 -4.15
N TRP A 239 6.14 10.73 -5.14
CA TRP A 239 5.01 10.13 -5.84
C TRP A 239 5.37 9.91 -7.32
N GLY A 240 4.84 8.85 -7.90
CA GLY A 240 5.14 8.47 -9.27
C GLY A 240 3.95 7.91 -10.04
N HIS A 241 4.21 7.67 -11.32
CA HIS A 241 3.32 6.96 -12.22
C HIS A 241 4.03 5.75 -12.80
N ALA A 242 3.36 4.61 -12.81
CA ALA A 242 3.82 3.47 -13.57
C ALA A 242 3.55 3.70 -15.06
N ILE A 243 4.54 3.48 -15.92
CA ILE A 243 4.38 3.53 -17.37
C ILE A 243 3.42 2.41 -17.78
N GLY A 244 2.35 2.76 -18.49
CA GLY A 244 1.24 1.86 -18.80
C GLY A 244 0.13 1.81 -17.74
N GLY A 245 0.19 2.72 -16.75
CA GLY A 245 -0.78 2.83 -15.66
C GLY A 245 -0.55 1.81 -14.53
N MET A 246 -1.41 1.83 -13.53
CA MET A 246 -1.26 0.97 -12.34
C MET A 246 -1.29 -0.53 -12.67
N GLY A 247 -1.96 -0.93 -13.75
CA GLY A 247 -1.96 -2.31 -14.24
C GLY A 247 -0.59 -2.82 -14.68
N ALA A 248 0.37 -1.94 -14.96
CA ALA A 248 1.74 -2.36 -15.24
C ALA A 248 2.41 -3.00 -14.01
N ILE A 249 2.09 -2.53 -12.81
CA ILE A 249 2.58 -3.09 -11.55
C ILE A 249 2.09 -4.53 -11.40
N THR A 250 0.78 -4.75 -11.51
CA THR A 250 0.19 -6.08 -11.33
C THR A 250 0.53 -7.04 -12.46
N LYS A 251 0.77 -6.54 -13.68
CA LYS A 251 1.35 -7.33 -14.78
C LYS A 251 2.78 -7.79 -14.48
N ALA A 252 3.63 -6.93 -13.92
CA ALA A 252 4.97 -7.32 -13.51
C ALA A 252 4.90 -8.35 -12.37
N MET A 253 4.02 -8.16 -11.38
CA MET A 253 3.78 -9.12 -10.30
C MET A 253 3.26 -10.47 -10.83
N GLN A 254 2.35 -10.46 -11.81
CA GLN A 254 1.87 -11.69 -12.48
C GLN A 254 3.02 -12.49 -13.06
N LYS A 255 3.87 -11.84 -13.86
CA LYS A 255 5.03 -12.50 -14.49
C LYS A 255 5.99 -13.06 -13.44
N ALA A 256 6.22 -12.33 -12.36
CA ALA A 256 7.04 -12.80 -11.25
C ALA A 256 6.42 -14.04 -10.57
N CYS A 257 5.10 -14.07 -10.37
CA CYS A 257 4.38 -15.22 -9.84
C CYS A 257 4.47 -16.43 -10.79
N GLU A 258 4.24 -16.23 -12.08
CA GLU A 258 4.32 -17.28 -13.10
C GLU A 258 5.73 -17.88 -13.19
N ALA A 259 6.77 -17.05 -13.04
CA ALA A 259 8.16 -17.52 -13.02
C ALA A 259 8.48 -18.40 -11.80
N GLU A 260 7.81 -18.18 -10.67
CA GLU A 260 7.88 -19.02 -9.46
C GLU A 260 6.90 -20.23 -9.52
N GLY A 261 6.23 -20.46 -10.66
CA GLY A 261 5.34 -21.60 -10.87
C GLY A 261 3.91 -21.42 -10.36
N VAL A 262 3.50 -20.20 -9.96
CA VAL A 262 2.11 -19.93 -9.59
C VAL A 262 1.20 -20.06 -10.79
N LYS A 263 0.11 -20.82 -10.66
CA LYS A 263 -0.93 -20.94 -11.69
C LYS A 263 -2.02 -19.90 -11.43
N ILE A 264 -2.34 -19.09 -12.44
CA ILE A 264 -3.34 -18.02 -12.33
C ILE A 264 -4.50 -18.33 -13.29
N PHE A 265 -5.71 -18.37 -12.74
CA PHE A 265 -6.94 -18.61 -13.47
C PHE A 265 -7.81 -17.35 -13.42
N THR A 266 -8.09 -16.79 -14.58
CA THR A 266 -9.05 -15.69 -14.78
C THR A 266 -10.42 -16.24 -15.18
N ASP A 267 -11.46 -15.41 -15.17
CA ASP A 267 -12.84 -15.81 -15.42
C ASP A 267 -13.29 -16.97 -14.51
N ALA A 268 -12.72 -17.02 -13.31
CA ALA A 268 -12.87 -18.10 -12.35
C ALA A 268 -13.44 -17.57 -11.02
N SER A 269 -14.73 -17.22 -11.03
CA SER A 269 -15.43 -16.70 -9.85
C SER A 269 -15.61 -17.81 -8.82
N VAL A 270 -15.10 -17.56 -7.61
CA VAL A 270 -15.24 -18.47 -6.47
C VAL A 270 -16.55 -18.15 -5.76
N GLU A 271 -17.47 -19.11 -5.76
CA GLU A 271 -18.76 -19.02 -5.07
C GLU A 271 -18.57 -19.19 -3.55
N ARG A 272 -17.78 -20.19 -3.14
CA ARG A 272 -17.54 -20.48 -1.72
C ARG A 272 -16.27 -21.26 -1.46
N VAL A 273 -15.78 -21.15 -0.22
CA VAL A 273 -14.74 -22.03 0.32
C VAL A 273 -15.40 -23.26 0.93
N ILE A 274 -14.92 -24.44 0.57
CA ILE A 274 -15.40 -25.71 1.13
C ILE A 274 -14.66 -25.98 2.43
N VAL A 275 -15.38 -26.05 3.54
CA VAL A 275 -14.83 -26.32 4.87
C VAL A 275 -15.37 -27.64 5.39
N LYS A 276 -14.48 -28.56 5.78
CA LYS A 276 -14.83 -29.83 6.46
C LYS A 276 -14.10 -29.90 7.79
N ASN A 277 -14.83 -30.14 8.84
CA ASN A 277 -14.28 -30.27 10.21
C ASN A 277 -13.37 -29.09 10.62
N GLY A 278 -13.73 -27.84 10.26
CA GLY A 278 -12.96 -26.65 10.57
C GLY A 278 -11.73 -26.41 9.67
N THR A 279 -11.49 -27.26 8.67
CA THR A 279 -10.38 -27.13 7.74
C THR A 279 -10.87 -26.81 6.34
N ALA A 280 -10.26 -25.81 5.67
CA ALA A 280 -10.52 -25.52 4.28
C ALA A 280 -9.98 -26.66 3.40
N THR A 281 -10.86 -27.27 2.59
CA THR A 281 -10.52 -28.44 1.76
C THR A 281 -10.62 -28.15 0.26
N GLY A 282 -11.01 -26.94 -0.13
CA GLY A 282 -11.10 -26.54 -1.53
C GLY A 282 -12.00 -25.32 -1.73
N ILE A 283 -12.28 -25.04 -2.98
CA ILE A 283 -13.19 -23.97 -3.43
C ILE A 283 -14.23 -24.54 -4.40
N GLN A 284 -15.37 -23.87 -4.46
CA GLN A 284 -16.38 -24.10 -5.50
C GLN A 284 -16.43 -22.88 -6.42
N LEU A 285 -16.35 -23.10 -7.73
CA LEU A 285 -16.50 -22.06 -8.75
C LEU A 285 -17.97 -21.94 -9.19
N GLU A 286 -18.41 -20.72 -9.55
CA GLU A 286 -19.81 -20.44 -9.96
C GLU A 286 -20.25 -21.22 -11.22
N LEU A 287 -19.36 -21.50 -12.15
CA LEU A 287 -19.70 -22.06 -13.47
C LEU A 287 -19.20 -23.48 -13.72
N SER A 288 -18.60 -24.13 -12.73
CA SER A 288 -18.11 -25.48 -12.94
C SER A 288 -18.24 -26.34 -11.67
N LEU A 289 -18.79 -27.55 -11.87
CA LEU A 289 -18.70 -28.67 -10.92
C LEU A 289 -17.26 -29.23 -10.86
N ILE A 290 -16.26 -28.38 -10.94
CA ILE A 290 -14.87 -28.81 -10.78
C ILE A 290 -14.57 -28.85 -9.29
N HIS A 291 -14.64 -30.04 -8.71
CA HIS A 291 -14.12 -30.33 -7.38
C HIS A 291 -12.59 -30.26 -7.47
N ILE A 292 -11.99 -29.19 -6.91
CA ILE A 292 -10.57 -29.12 -6.71
C ILE A 292 -10.28 -29.90 -5.43
N SER A 293 -9.49 -30.96 -5.54
CA SER A 293 -9.25 -31.96 -4.53
C SER A 293 -8.47 -31.41 -3.32
N GLU A 294 -8.74 -32.03 -2.17
CA GLU A 294 -8.31 -31.73 -0.83
C GLU A 294 -6.80 -31.54 -0.62
N PRO A 295 -6.39 -30.56 0.21
CA PRO A 295 -5.05 -30.56 0.79
C PRO A 295 -4.96 -31.70 1.82
N THR A 296 -4.06 -32.64 1.60
CA THR A 296 -3.89 -33.85 2.43
C THR A 296 -2.73 -33.75 3.42
N ARG A 297 -2.17 -32.57 3.67
CA ARG A 297 -1.08 -32.44 4.65
C ARG A 297 -1.60 -31.95 6.01
N PRO A 298 -1.28 -32.68 7.12
CA PRO A 298 -1.55 -32.18 8.46
C PRO A 298 -0.66 -30.98 8.76
N TYR A 299 -1.27 -29.93 9.32
CA TYR A 299 -0.54 -28.77 9.80
C TYR A 299 0.22 -29.08 11.08
N TRP A 300 1.45 -28.67 11.12
CA TRP A 300 2.33 -28.67 12.30
C TRP A 300 2.02 -27.48 13.22
#